data_22b346fd70818d9398e1dea50051255d
#
_entry.id   22b346fd70818d9398e1dea50051255d
#
_cell.length_a   1.000
_cell.length_b   1.000
_cell.length_c   1.000
_cell.angle_alpha   90.00
_cell.angle_beta   90.00
_cell.angle_gamma   90.00
#
_symmetry.space_group_name_H-M   'P 1'
#
loop_
_entity.id
_entity.type
_entity.pdbx_description
1 polymer ?
#
loop_
_entity_poly.entity_id
_entity_poly.type
_entity_poly.pdbx_seq_one_letter_code
_entity_poly.pdbx_strand_id
1 'polypeptide(L)'
;MNDQRVDDGQRPLKFLGDKIYATSREMHAMYSNRGAPMLPWQEVVNSLCSPFRVAVEWLFGLNMARNRFLDWDTAMKLRESPISVYYINAVFLTNCRTCLDRTNICAEKYGVDPPTLTEYLHQPPAV
;
A
#
# COMPACT_ATOMS: atom_id res chain seq x y z
N MET A 1 -22.36 8.23 -10.93
CA MET A 1 -21.84 8.38 -9.57
C MET A 1 -21.18 9.74 -9.53
N ASN A 2 -21.85 10.76 -8.95
CA ASN A 2 -21.35 12.13 -8.92
C ASN A 2 -20.18 12.22 -7.94
N ASP A 3 -19.05 12.61 -8.46
CA ASP A 3 -17.82 12.87 -7.70
C ASP A 3 -17.96 14.22 -6.97
N GLN A 4 -18.52 14.18 -5.76
CA GLN A 4 -18.69 15.36 -4.89
C GLN A 4 -17.42 15.73 -4.10
N ARG A 5 -16.24 15.17 -4.42
CA ARG A 5 -14.97 15.42 -3.70
C ARG A 5 -14.13 16.56 -4.28
N VAL A 6 -14.68 17.42 -5.11
CA VAL A 6 -13.89 18.43 -5.86
C VAL A 6 -14.16 19.88 -5.42
N ASP A 7 -14.89 20.12 -4.34
CA ASP A 7 -15.37 21.50 -4.08
C ASP A 7 -14.58 22.31 -3.03
N ASP A 8 -13.46 21.79 -2.52
CA ASP A 8 -12.65 22.54 -1.53
C ASP A 8 -11.44 23.30 -2.11
N GLY A 9 -11.34 23.45 -3.42
CA GLY A 9 -10.14 24.04 -4.06
C GLY A 9 -8.88 23.16 -3.88
N GLN A 10 -9.00 21.99 -3.28
CA GLN A 10 -7.92 21.03 -3.16
C GLN A 10 -7.74 20.25 -4.47
N ARG A 11 -6.50 20.01 -4.83
CA ARG A 11 -6.20 19.15 -5.98
C ARG A 11 -6.78 17.76 -5.73
N PRO A 12 -7.44 17.13 -6.73
CA PRO A 12 -8.01 15.80 -6.54
C PRO A 12 -6.92 14.81 -6.12
N LEU A 13 -7.21 14.01 -5.08
CA LEU A 13 -6.32 12.94 -4.66
C LEU A 13 -6.23 11.89 -5.78
N LYS A 14 -5.01 11.39 -6.00
CA LYS A 14 -4.75 10.34 -6.99
C LYS A 14 -4.10 9.15 -6.31
N PHE A 15 -4.44 7.96 -6.79
CA PHE A 15 -3.71 6.76 -6.45
C PHE A 15 -2.35 6.76 -7.17
N LEU A 16 -1.31 6.35 -6.48
CA LEU A 16 0.00 6.11 -7.08
C LEU A 16 0.05 4.66 -7.57
N GLY A 17 0.15 4.48 -8.89
CA GLY A 17 0.26 3.19 -9.54
C GLY A 17 1.65 2.90 -10.07
N ASP A 18 1.95 1.63 -10.31
CA ASP A 18 3.17 1.23 -11.01
C ASP A 18 3.11 1.65 -12.49
N LYS A 19 4.27 1.73 -13.13
CA LYS A 19 4.46 2.10 -14.56
C LYS A 19 3.70 1.22 -15.57
N ILE A 20 3.14 0.08 -15.11
CA ILE A 20 2.30 -0.79 -15.93
C ILE A 20 0.90 -0.21 -16.15
N TYR A 21 0.43 0.62 -15.23
CA TYR A 21 -0.90 1.22 -15.32
C TYR A 21 -0.89 2.45 -16.22
N ALA A 22 -2.02 2.75 -16.87
CA ALA A 22 -2.21 3.99 -17.58
C ALA A 22 -2.52 5.13 -16.60
N THR A 23 -1.95 6.30 -16.81
CA THR A 23 -2.31 7.50 -16.05
C THR A 23 -3.74 7.91 -16.39
N SER A 24 -4.58 8.12 -15.38
CA SER A 24 -5.96 8.57 -15.47
C SER A 24 -6.23 9.79 -14.59
N ARG A 25 -7.50 10.20 -14.50
CA ARG A 25 -7.92 11.25 -13.57
C ARG A 25 -7.66 10.84 -12.11
N GLU A 26 -7.87 9.56 -11.78
CA GLU A 26 -7.79 9.01 -10.43
C GLU A 26 -6.43 8.36 -10.13
N MET A 27 -5.63 8.05 -11.17
CA MET A 27 -4.35 7.34 -11.01
C MET A 27 -3.21 8.08 -11.66
N HIS A 28 -2.12 8.23 -10.93
CA HIS A 28 -0.83 8.66 -11.44
C HIS A 28 0.11 7.45 -11.51
N ALA A 29 0.45 7.03 -12.74
CA ALA A 29 1.44 5.99 -12.96
C ALA A 29 2.84 6.58 -12.98
N MET A 30 3.83 5.82 -12.53
CA MET A 30 5.22 6.23 -12.64
C MET A 30 5.64 6.32 -14.11
N TYR A 31 6.44 7.32 -14.43
CA TYR A 31 6.95 7.53 -15.79
C TYR A 31 7.89 6.40 -16.20
N SER A 32 7.90 6.07 -17.50
CA SER A 32 8.76 5.01 -18.05
C SER A 32 9.39 5.46 -19.36
N ASN A 33 10.56 4.91 -19.67
CA ASN A 33 11.30 5.20 -20.90
C ASN A 33 10.72 4.53 -22.16
N ARG A 34 9.41 4.20 -22.18
CA ARG A 34 8.77 3.57 -23.33
C ARG A 34 8.71 4.53 -24.50
N GLY A 35 9.66 4.42 -25.43
CA GLY A 35 9.68 5.15 -26.68
C GLY A 35 10.44 6.48 -26.70
N ALA A 36 10.75 7.09 -25.56
CA ALA A 36 11.57 8.29 -25.47
C ALA A 36 12.28 8.37 -24.09
N PRO A 37 13.44 9.02 -23.99
CA PRO A 37 14.08 9.28 -22.70
C PRO A 37 13.16 10.08 -21.78
N MET A 38 13.20 9.78 -20.48
CA MET A 38 12.46 10.57 -19.48
C MET A 38 13.01 11.99 -19.41
N LEU A 39 12.10 12.94 -19.21
CA LEU A 39 12.47 14.32 -18.91
C LEU A 39 12.99 14.43 -17.46
N PRO A 40 13.93 15.34 -17.15
CA PRO A 40 14.52 15.44 -15.81
C PRO A 40 13.49 15.59 -14.68
N TRP A 41 12.41 16.31 -14.90
CA TRP A 41 11.35 16.45 -13.90
C TRP A 41 10.56 15.16 -13.67
N GLN A 42 10.44 14.28 -14.67
CA GLN A 42 9.80 12.95 -14.55
C GLN A 42 10.65 12.03 -13.67
N GLU A 43 11.97 12.10 -13.79
CA GLU A 43 12.89 11.36 -12.92
C GLU A 43 12.77 11.83 -11.47
N VAL A 44 12.67 13.14 -11.23
CA VAL A 44 12.45 13.69 -9.89
C VAL A 44 11.13 13.19 -9.30
N VAL A 45 10.03 13.21 -10.06
CA VAL A 45 8.74 12.69 -9.59
C VAL A 45 8.85 11.20 -9.27
N ASN A 46 9.45 10.40 -10.14
CA ASN A 46 9.66 8.97 -9.89
C ASN A 46 10.49 8.72 -8.62
N SER A 47 11.54 9.50 -8.41
CA SER A 47 12.39 9.41 -7.23
C SER A 47 11.60 9.71 -5.94
N LEU A 48 10.74 10.71 -5.96
CA LEU A 48 9.88 11.05 -4.82
C LEU A 48 8.80 9.99 -4.55
N CYS A 49 8.26 9.38 -5.59
CA CYS A 49 7.18 8.40 -5.48
C CYS A 49 7.68 6.97 -5.17
N SER A 50 8.91 6.63 -5.58
CA SER A 50 9.47 5.28 -5.43
C SER A 50 9.47 4.76 -3.99
N PRO A 51 9.85 5.54 -2.96
CA PRO A 51 9.85 5.06 -1.59
C PRO A 51 8.47 4.59 -1.10
N PHE A 52 7.41 5.29 -1.48
CA PHE A 52 6.04 4.91 -1.08
C PHE A 52 5.60 3.59 -1.72
N ARG A 53 5.96 3.36 -2.98
CA ARG A 53 5.71 2.10 -3.67
C ARG A 53 6.44 0.92 -3.01
N VAL A 54 7.70 1.13 -2.67
CA VAL A 54 8.52 0.10 -1.99
C VAL A 54 7.94 -0.23 -0.60
N ALA A 55 7.35 0.73 0.11
CA ALA A 55 6.71 0.48 1.40
C ALA A 55 5.54 -0.53 1.28
N VAL A 56 4.79 -0.49 0.19
CA VAL A 56 3.72 -1.46 -0.09
C VAL A 56 4.30 -2.87 -0.34
N GLU A 57 5.41 -2.97 -1.07
CA GLU A 57 6.10 -4.26 -1.29
C GLU A 57 6.61 -4.85 0.04
N TRP A 58 7.15 -4.01 0.93
CA TRP A 58 7.55 -4.45 2.27
C TRP A 58 6.39 -4.99 3.09
N LEU A 59 5.21 -4.36 3.00
CA LEU A 59 4.02 -4.85 3.68
C LEU A 59 3.64 -6.27 3.20
N PHE A 60 3.66 -6.51 1.89
CA PHE A 60 3.43 -7.85 1.35
C PHE A 60 4.46 -8.86 1.85
N GLY A 61 5.76 -8.54 1.75
CA GLY A 61 6.83 -9.39 2.25
C GLY A 61 6.72 -9.68 3.75
N LEU A 62 6.38 -8.67 4.55
CA LEU A 62 6.20 -8.82 5.99
C LEU A 62 5.01 -9.74 6.33
N ASN A 63 3.88 -9.58 5.61
CA ASN A 63 2.72 -10.45 5.79
C ASN A 63 3.05 -11.91 5.49
N MET A 64 3.75 -12.19 4.41
CA MET A 64 4.17 -13.56 4.06
C MET A 64 5.17 -14.12 5.08
N ALA A 65 6.15 -13.33 5.51
CA ALA A 65 7.15 -13.77 6.48
C ALA A 65 6.55 -14.08 7.86
N ARG A 66 5.54 -13.32 8.30
CA ARG A 66 4.90 -13.50 9.62
C ARG A 66 3.80 -14.56 9.64
N ASN A 67 3.19 -14.86 8.50
CA ASN A 67 1.99 -15.71 8.41
C ASN A 67 2.22 -16.87 7.46
N ARG A 68 2.78 -17.98 7.98
CA ARG A 68 3.08 -19.17 7.16
C ARG A 68 1.86 -19.76 6.43
N PHE A 69 0.64 -19.49 6.89
CA PHE A 69 -0.57 -19.90 6.18
C PHE A 69 -0.82 -19.12 4.87
N LEU A 70 -0.02 -18.07 4.59
CA LEU A 70 0.03 -17.40 3.28
C LEU A 70 1.07 -18.03 2.35
N ASP A 71 1.77 -19.05 2.79
CA ASP A 71 2.73 -19.75 1.94
C ASP A 71 2.00 -20.47 0.80
N TRP A 72 2.37 -20.10 -0.41
CA TRP A 72 1.74 -20.60 -1.64
C TRP A 72 1.85 -22.11 -1.77
N ASP A 73 2.98 -22.68 -1.38
CA ASP A 73 3.24 -24.11 -1.52
C ASP A 73 2.45 -24.97 -0.53
N THR A 74 2.07 -24.41 0.62
CA THR A 74 1.48 -25.18 1.71
C THR A 74 -0.02 -24.96 1.90
N ALA A 75 -0.52 -23.75 1.71
CA ALA A 75 -1.88 -23.39 2.14
C ALA A 75 -2.73 -22.67 1.09
N MET A 76 -2.14 -22.06 0.08
CA MET A 76 -2.89 -21.24 -0.89
C MET A 76 -3.19 -22.01 -2.17
N LYS A 77 -4.14 -22.93 -2.11
CA LYS A 77 -4.61 -23.65 -3.31
C LYS A 77 -5.84 -22.98 -3.89
N LEU A 78 -5.77 -22.62 -5.18
CA LEU A 78 -6.89 -22.05 -5.93
C LEU A 78 -8.08 -23.02 -5.88
N ARG A 79 -9.27 -22.49 -5.54
CA ARG A 79 -10.56 -23.18 -5.39
C ARG A 79 -10.70 -24.12 -4.17
N GLU A 80 -9.61 -24.39 -3.45
CA GLU A 80 -9.66 -25.24 -2.25
C GLU A 80 -9.57 -24.41 -0.96
N SER A 81 -9.00 -23.22 -1.03
CA SER A 81 -8.76 -22.36 0.14
C SER A 81 -9.38 -20.97 -0.04
N PRO A 82 -9.98 -20.39 1.00
CA PRO A 82 -10.48 -19.00 0.98
C PRO A 82 -9.34 -18.00 1.08
N ILE A 83 -8.52 -17.90 0.02
CA ILE A 83 -7.27 -17.13 -0.03
C ILE A 83 -7.47 -15.66 0.42
N SER A 84 -8.57 -15.04 -0.05
CA SER A 84 -8.87 -13.64 0.31
C SER A 84 -9.09 -13.47 1.82
N VAL A 85 -9.78 -14.42 2.45
CA VAL A 85 -10.01 -14.41 3.91
C VAL A 85 -8.70 -14.59 4.66
N TYR A 86 -7.86 -15.52 4.22
CA TYR A 86 -6.54 -15.73 4.81
C TYR A 86 -5.68 -14.47 4.72
N TYR A 87 -5.68 -13.82 3.54
CA TYR A 87 -4.90 -12.60 3.35
C TYR A 87 -5.38 -11.45 4.23
N ILE A 88 -6.69 -11.21 4.30
CA ILE A 88 -7.28 -10.18 5.16
C ILE A 88 -6.92 -10.42 6.64
N ASN A 89 -7.04 -11.66 7.11
CA ASN A 89 -6.67 -12.02 8.47
C ASN A 89 -5.17 -11.80 8.74
N ALA A 90 -4.31 -12.16 7.78
CA ALA A 90 -2.87 -11.93 7.90
C ALA A 90 -2.52 -10.45 7.99
N VAL A 91 -3.13 -9.61 7.17
CA VAL A 91 -2.95 -8.14 7.22
C VAL A 91 -3.41 -7.61 8.58
N PHE A 92 -4.59 -8.03 9.04
CA PHE A 92 -5.11 -7.61 10.34
C PHE A 92 -4.17 -8.00 11.49
N LEU A 93 -3.73 -9.26 11.54
CA LEU A 93 -2.80 -9.74 12.56
C LEU A 93 -1.44 -9.03 12.50
N THR A 94 -0.93 -8.78 11.29
CA THR A 94 0.31 -8.04 11.09
C THR A 94 0.20 -6.60 11.58
N ASN A 95 -0.94 -5.94 11.33
CA ASN A 95 -1.20 -4.59 11.84
C ASN A 95 -1.31 -4.57 13.38
N CYS A 96 -2.07 -5.50 13.97
CA CYS A 96 -2.15 -5.64 15.42
C CYS A 96 -0.75 -5.84 16.04
N ARG A 97 0.07 -6.68 15.43
CA ARG A 97 1.44 -6.92 15.89
C ARG A 97 2.30 -5.65 15.79
N THR A 98 2.19 -4.91 14.69
CA THR A 98 2.88 -3.63 14.51
C THR A 98 2.48 -2.61 15.58
N CYS A 99 1.19 -2.55 15.92
CA CYS A 99 0.69 -1.68 17.01
C CYS A 99 1.24 -2.08 18.38
N LEU A 100 1.40 -3.40 18.64
CA LEU A 100 1.97 -3.90 19.89
C LEU A 100 3.48 -3.64 19.98
N ASP A 101 4.21 -3.94 18.92
CA ASP A 101 5.66 -3.77 18.86
C ASP A 101 6.06 -2.29 18.77
N ARG A 102 5.12 -1.40 18.41
CA ARG A 102 5.31 0.04 18.20
C ARG A 102 6.35 0.40 17.14
N THR A 103 6.70 -0.55 16.28
CA THR A 103 7.68 -0.34 15.21
C THR A 103 7.43 -1.24 13.99
N ASN A 104 7.83 -0.75 12.84
CA ASN A 104 8.00 -1.50 11.60
C ASN A 104 8.96 -0.73 10.68
N ILE A 105 9.33 -1.31 9.55
CA ILE A 105 10.24 -0.69 8.57
C ILE A 105 9.75 0.69 8.11
N CYS A 106 8.44 0.89 7.97
CA CYS A 106 7.88 2.19 7.57
C CYS A 106 8.02 3.22 8.70
N ALA A 107 7.73 2.83 9.96
CA ALA A 107 7.90 3.70 11.12
C ALA A 107 9.34 4.17 11.25
N GLU A 108 10.30 3.26 11.14
CA GLU A 108 11.73 3.58 11.21
C GLU A 108 12.18 4.49 10.06
N LYS A 109 11.72 4.19 8.84
CA LYS A 109 12.16 4.95 7.66
C LYS A 109 11.54 6.34 7.56
N TYR A 110 10.28 6.50 7.95
CA TYR A 110 9.54 7.77 7.78
C TYR A 110 9.35 8.53 9.09
N GLY A 111 9.82 7.99 10.22
CA GLY A 111 9.69 8.63 11.53
C GLY A 111 8.24 8.79 11.98
N VAL A 112 7.36 7.84 11.60
CA VAL A 112 5.94 7.87 11.93
C VAL A 112 5.62 6.72 12.87
N ASP A 113 5.27 7.03 14.12
CA ASP A 113 4.90 6.01 15.08
C ASP A 113 3.60 5.31 14.71
N PRO A 114 3.54 3.97 14.79
CA PRO A 114 2.29 3.24 14.63
C PRO A 114 1.30 3.63 15.74
N PRO A 115 -0.02 3.61 15.46
CA PRO A 115 -1.03 3.82 16.49
C PRO A 115 -0.91 2.75 17.59
N THR A 116 -1.46 3.03 18.75
CA THR A 116 -1.67 1.98 19.77
C THR A 116 -2.69 0.96 19.27
N LEU A 117 -2.66 -0.26 19.82
CA LEU A 117 -3.63 -1.28 19.45
C LEU A 117 -5.08 -0.83 19.73
N THR A 118 -5.29 -0.09 20.82
CA THR A 118 -6.60 0.45 21.17
C THR A 118 -7.08 1.46 20.13
N GLU A 119 -6.24 2.39 19.73
CA GLU A 119 -6.55 3.36 18.66
C GLU A 119 -6.86 2.66 17.34
N TYR A 120 -6.05 1.68 16.95
CA TYR A 120 -6.25 0.92 15.73
C TYR A 120 -7.59 0.18 15.69
N LEU A 121 -7.99 -0.46 16.79
CA LEU A 121 -9.23 -1.24 16.88
C LEU A 121 -10.49 -0.36 17.03
N HIS A 122 -10.36 0.89 17.49
CA HIS A 122 -11.47 1.81 17.70
C HIS A 122 -11.55 2.92 16.63
N GLN A 123 -10.69 2.89 15.62
CA GLN A 123 -10.84 3.83 14.50
C GLN A 123 -12.18 3.58 13.79
N PRO A 124 -13.05 4.61 13.68
CA PRO A 124 -14.23 4.47 12.84
C PRO A 124 -13.77 4.20 11.40
N PRO A 125 -14.54 3.41 10.62
CA PRO A 125 -14.20 3.18 9.23
C PRO A 125 -14.07 4.53 8.52
N ALA A 126 -13.02 4.68 7.72
CA ALA A 126 -12.85 5.87 6.90
C ALA A 126 -14.07 6.01 5.99
N VAL A 127 -14.79 7.11 6.14
CA VAL A 127 -16.00 7.45 5.36
C VAL A 127 -15.61 7.83 3.94
#